data_5ec5884d505880b94e063bb43c9d4017
#
_entry.id   5ec5884d505880b94e063bb43c9d4017
#
_cell.length_a   1.000
_cell.length_b   1.000
_cell.length_c   1.000
_cell.angle_alpha   90.00
_cell.angle_beta   90.00
_cell.angle_gamma   90.00
#
_symmetry.space_group_name_H-M   'P 1'
#
loop_
_entity.id
_entity.type
_entity.pdbx_description
1 polymer ?
#
loop_
_entity_poly.entity_id
_entity_poly.type
_entity_poly.pdbx_seq_one_letter_code
_entity_poly.pdbx_strand_id
1 'polypeptide(L)'
;FYLGESPEVEKCFVASGFNSVGIQSAGGVGWVLADWIIDGQAPMDLTGVDISRAFSFQSDLSYLEDRISESLGLLYAMHWPFRQYESARGIRTSALHNCLDSEGAVFGETAGWERPNWYAKKGQDRVYEYSYGKQNWHTNMLAECKTVREAVGVFDQSSFAKFSVTGTEALKVLNPISANEIDVEPGRGVYTQWLNNRGGIEADLTIN
;
A
#
# COMPACT_ATOMS: atom_id res chain seq x y z
N PHE A 1 -7.91 7.22 -11.60
CA PHE A 1 -8.86 6.36 -12.32
C PHE A 1 -8.77 4.91 -11.87
N TYR A 2 -9.76 4.12 -12.26
CA TYR A 2 -9.82 2.67 -12.02
C TYR A 2 -9.83 1.94 -13.34
N LEU A 3 -9.06 0.85 -13.41
CA LEU A 3 -8.89 0.03 -14.59
C LEU A 3 -8.84 -1.43 -14.19
N GLY A 4 -9.42 -2.33 -15.00
CA GLY A 4 -9.23 -3.76 -14.84
C GLY A 4 -10.50 -4.54 -14.56
N GLU A 5 -10.37 -5.83 -14.29
CA GLU A 5 -11.47 -6.73 -13.98
C GLU A 5 -11.97 -6.51 -12.55
N SER A 6 -13.29 -6.47 -12.40
CA SER A 6 -13.93 -6.37 -11.09
C SER A 6 -13.63 -7.60 -10.24
N PRO A 7 -13.17 -7.44 -9.00
CA PRO A 7 -12.95 -8.58 -8.10
C PRO A 7 -14.26 -9.23 -7.62
N GLU A 8 -15.41 -8.58 -7.85
CA GLU A 8 -16.73 -9.05 -7.41
C GLU A 8 -17.55 -9.72 -8.53
N VAL A 9 -17.25 -9.38 -9.79
CA VAL A 9 -18.03 -9.85 -10.94
C VAL A 9 -17.07 -10.29 -12.04
N GLU A 10 -17.00 -11.59 -12.29
CA GLU A 10 -16.16 -12.16 -13.35
C GLU A 10 -16.50 -11.56 -14.73
N LYS A 11 -15.48 -11.33 -15.53
CA LYS A 11 -15.56 -10.79 -16.89
C LYS A 11 -16.21 -9.40 -16.99
N CYS A 12 -16.32 -8.71 -15.88
CA CYS A 12 -16.76 -7.32 -15.83
C CYS A 12 -15.53 -6.40 -15.72
N PHE A 13 -15.20 -5.72 -16.80
CA PHE A 13 -14.05 -4.81 -16.85
C PHE A 13 -14.47 -3.37 -16.66
N VAL A 14 -13.69 -2.64 -15.88
CA VAL A 14 -13.91 -1.24 -15.53
C VAL A 14 -12.84 -0.37 -16.15
N ALA A 15 -13.24 0.76 -16.72
CA ALA A 15 -12.37 1.86 -17.12
C ALA A 15 -13.07 3.17 -16.80
N SER A 16 -12.76 3.78 -15.65
CA SER A 16 -13.49 4.97 -15.20
C SER A 16 -12.64 5.92 -14.36
N GLY A 17 -13.19 7.11 -14.11
CA GLY A 17 -12.54 8.09 -13.24
C GLY A 17 -11.35 8.83 -13.88
N PHE A 18 -11.29 8.94 -15.18
CA PHE A 18 -10.18 9.57 -15.92
C PHE A 18 -10.19 11.11 -15.88
N ASN A 19 -10.58 11.70 -14.80
CA ASN A 19 -10.68 13.15 -14.64
C ASN A 19 -9.48 13.88 -15.25
N SER A 20 -9.73 14.70 -16.28
CA SER A 20 -8.76 15.51 -17.03
C SER A 20 -7.69 14.75 -17.84
N VAL A 21 -7.58 13.42 -17.72
CA VAL A 21 -6.56 12.62 -18.41
C VAL A 21 -7.13 11.60 -19.41
N GLY A 22 -8.45 11.60 -19.62
CA GLY A 22 -9.14 10.58 -20.44
C GLY A 22 -8.67 10.54 -21.90
N ILE A 23 -8.53 11.69 -22.54
CA ILE A 23 -8.11 11.75 -23.96
C ILE A 23 -6.71 11.20 -24.14
N GLN A 24 -5.75 11.64 -23.31
CA GLN A 24 -4.36 11.19 -23.42
C GLN A 24 -4.17 9.72 -23.01
N SER A 25 -5.05 9.18 -22.14
CA SER A 25 -4.97 7.81 -21.65
C SER A 25 -5.74 6.81 -22.51
N ALA A 26 -6.67 7.27 -23.38
CA ALA A 26 -7.61 6.41 -24.10
C ALA A 26 -6.94 5.30 -24.92
N GLY A 27 -5.88 5.62 -25.65
CA GLY A 27 -5.14 4.64 -26.47
C GLY A 27 -4.46 3.56 -25.61
N GLY A 28 -3.75 3.96 -24.57
CA GLY A 28 -3.08 3.04 -23.65
C GLY A 28 -4.04 2.17 -22.86
N VAL A 29 -5.12 2.76 -22.36
CA VAL A 29 -6.16 2.04 -21.64
C VAL A 29 -6.86 1.01 -22.54
N GLY A 30 -7.22 1.41 -23.76
CA GLY A 30 -7.83 0.50 -24.73
C GLY A 30 -6.93 -0.68 -25.08
N TRP A 31 -5.66 -0.45 -25.31
CA TRP A 31 -4.68 -1.51 -25.55
C TRP A 31 -4.55 -2.45 -24.35
N VAL A 32 -4.30 -1.91 -23.18
CA VAL A 32 -4.12 -2.70 -21.94
C VAL A 32 -5.33 -3.56 -21.62
N LEU A 33 -6.55 -2.99 -21.72
CA LEU A 33 -7.78 -3.76 -21.48
C LEU A 33 -8.01 -4.83 -22.54
N ALA A 34 -7.70 -4.57 -23.80
CA ALA A 34 -7.86 -5.57 -24.85
C ALA A 34 -6.96 -6.78 -24.60
N ASP A 35 -5.69 -6.55 -24.26
CA ASP A 35 -4.74 -7.63 -23.92
C ASP A 35 -5.19 -8.37 -22.65
N TRP A 36 -5.61 -7.64 -21.61
CA TRP A 36 -6.09 -8.26 -20.37
C TRP A 36 -7.34 -9.15 -20.59
N ILE A 37 -8.29 -8.69 -21.39
CA ILE A 37 -9.51 -9.47 -21.73
C ILE A 37 -9.15 -10.74 -22.51
N ILE A 38 -8.18 -10.64 -23.42
CA ILE A 38 -7.76 -11.77 -24.28
C ILE A 38 -6.94 -12.79 -23.46
N ASP A 39 -5.97 -12.30 -22.70
CA ASP A 39 -4.98 -13.14 -22.01
C ASP A 39 -5.43 -13.57 -20.60
N GLY A 40 -6.51 -12.98 -20.08
CA GLY A 40 -7.05 -13.24 -18.73
C GLY A 40 -6.19 -12.67 -17.60
N GLN A 41 -5.18 -11.84 -17.92
CA GLN A 41 -4.30 -11.20 -16.93
C GLN A 41 -3.78 -9.87 -17.46
N ALA A 42 -3.47 -8.96 -16.53
CA ALA A 42 -2.89 -7.67 -16.89
C ALA A 42 -1.56 -7.84 -17.63
N PRO A 43 -1.31 -7.10 -18.74
CA PRO A 43 -0.09 -7.23 -19.53
C PRO A 43 1.15 -6.59 -18.86
N MET A 44 0.93 -5.77 -17.82
CA MET A 44 1.96 -5.05 -17.07
C MET A 44 1.50 -4.78 -15.63
N ASP A 45 2.37 -4.22 -14.79
CA ASP A 45 2.00 -3.76 -13.46
C ASP A 45 1.03 -2.57 -13.56
N LEU A 46 -0.20 -2.78 -13.11
CA LEU A 46 -1.29 -1.81 -13.05
C LEU A 46 -1.74 -1.52 -11.61
N THR A 47 -1.00 -1.98 -10.60
CA THR A 47 -1.39 -1.87 -9.18
C THR A 47 -1.82 -0.46 -8.79
N GLY A 48 -1.20 0.58 -9.35
CA GLY A 48 -1.56 1.98 -9.07
C GLY A 48 -2.95 2.41 -9.55
N VAL A 49 -3.56 1.67 -10.49
CA VAL A 49 -4.85 1.99 -11.12
C VAL A 49 -5.83 0.82 -11.14
N ASP A 50 -5.41 -0.37 -10.75
CA ASP A 50 -6.25 -1.57 -10.69
C ASP A 50 -7.46 -1.35 -9.79
N ILE A 51 -8.66 -1.75 -10.28
CA ILE A 51 -9.91 -1.64 -9.51
C ILE A 51 -9.86 -2.44 -8.21
N SER A 52 -9.09 -3.53 -8.16
CA SER A 52 -8.92 -4.35 -6.95
C SER A 52 -8.29 -3.62 -5.77
N ARG A 53 -7.64 -2.47 -6.01
CA ARG A 53 -7.10 -1.59 -4.95
C ARG A 53 -8.18 -0.80 -4.19
N ALA A 54 -9.42 -0.81 -4.69
CA ALA A 54 -10.54 -0.16 -4.03
C ALA A 54 -11.05 -1.01 -2.85
N PHE A 55 -11.25 -0.37 -1.71
CA PHE A 55 -11.77 -1.00 -0.50
C PHE A 55 -13.20 -0.55 -0.23
N SER A 56 -13.98 -1.37 0.47
CA SER A 56 -15.39 -1.09 0.76
C SER A 56 -15.63 0.25 1.48
N PHE A 57 -14.73 0.68 2.36
CA PHE A 57 -14.86 1.98 3.03
C PHE A 57 -14.81 3.18 2.07
N GLN A 58 -14.18 3.03 0.90
CA GLN A 58 -14.09 4.07 -0.12
C GLN A 58 -15.41 4.32 -0.87
N SER A 59 -16.42 3.45 -0.68
CA SER A 59 -17.78 3.67 -1.20
C SER A 59 -18.69 4.39 -0.19
N ASP A 60 -18.26 4.64 1.02
CA ASP A 60 -19.00 5.40 2.01
C ASP A 60 -19.11 6.87 1.59
N LEU A 61 -20.33 7.43 1.63
CA LEU A 61 -20.59 8.79 1.16
C LEU A 61 -19.86 9.83 2.01
N SER A 62 -19.76 9.65 3.31
CA SER A 62 -19.06 10.60 4.18
C SER A 62 -17.55 10.62 3.90
N TYR A 63 -16.99 9.45 3.63
CA TYR A 63 -15.59 9.36 3.17
C TYR A 63 -15.38 10.07 1.84
N LEU A 64 -16.27 9.85 0.87
CA LEU A 64 -16.18 10.47 -0.46
C LEU A 64 -16.32 11.99 -0.38
N GLU A 65 -17.30 12.49 0.38
CA GLU A 65 -17.52 13.94 0.57
C GLU A 65 -16.30 14.62 1.16
N ASP A 66 -15.64 14.01 2.13
CA ASP A 66 -14.44 14.57 2.76
C ASP A 66 -13.21 14.47 1.85
N ARG A 67 -13.00 13.32 1.17
CA ARG A 67 -11.80 13.00 0.42
C ARG A 67 -11.76 13.58 -1.01
N ILE A 68 -12.91 13.76 -1.67
CA ILE A 68 -12.95 14.02 -3.11
C ILE A 68 -12.27 15.33 -3.51
N SER A 69 -12.46 16.39 -2.74
CA SER A 69 -11.86 17.70 -3.03
C SER A 69 -10.35 17.65 -2.97
N GLU A 70 -9.79 16.99 -1.96
CA GLU A 70 -8.35 16.81 -1.83
C GLU A 70 -7.80 15.94 -2.95
N SER A 71 -8.43 14.79 -3.24
CA SER A 71 -8.00 13.88 -4.31
C SER A 71 -7.99 14.55 -5.67
N LEU A 72 -9.01 15.36 -5.98
CA LEU A 72 -9.08 16.09 -7.23
C LEU A 72 -8.00 17.20 -7.30
N GLY A 73 -7.80 17.92 -6.22
CA GLY A 73 -6.75 18.95 -6.13
C GLY A 73 -5.35 18.37 -6.31
N LEU A 74 -5.11 17.18 -5.76
CA LEU A 74 -3.82 16.50 -5.86
C LEU A 74 -3.45 16.06 -7.29
N LEU A 75 -4.39 15.95 -8.24
CA LEU A 75 -4.05 15.71 -9.64
C LEU A 75 -3.15 16.80 -10.25
N TYR A 76 -3.22 17.99 -9.71
CA TYR A 76 -2.50 19.18 -10.21
C TYR A 76 -1.46 19.70 -9.23
N ALA A 77 -1.38 19.11 -8.05
CA ALA A 77 -0.46 19.54 -7.00
C ALA A 77 0.88 18.81 -7.07
N MET A 78 1.91 19.43 -6.50
CA MET A 78 3.21 18.81 -6.31
C MET A 78 3.10 17.76 -5.20
N HIS A 79 3.50 16.50 -5.51
CA HIS A 79 3.46 15.36 -4.59
C HIS A 79 4.82 15.05 -3.92
N TRP A 80 5.78 15.87 -4.12
CA TRP A 80 7.13 15.66 -3.60
C TRP A 80 7.33 16.18 -2.19
N PRO A 81 8.01 15.45 -1.29
CA PRO A 81 8.25 14.00 -1.34
C PRO A 81 7.09 13.26 -0.65
N PHE A 82 6.34 12.46 -1.38
CA PHE A 82 5.27 11.58 -0.85
C PHE A 82 4.28 12.28 0.10
N ARG A 83 3.58 13.28 -0.40
CA ARG A 83 2.55 14.01 0.35
C ARG A 83 1.52 13.04 0.92
N GLN A 84 1.18 13.22 2.19
CA GLN A 84 0.14 12.48 2.87
C GLN A 84 -1.22 13.15 2.67
N TYR A 85 -2.30 12.36 2.67
CA TYR A 85 -3.66 12.88 2.72
C TYR A 85 -3.94 13.52 4.08
N GLU A 86 -4.70 14.61 4.08
CA GLU A 86 -5.11 15.35 5.27
C GLU A 86 -6.59 15.11 5.61
N SER A 87 -7.43 14.85 4.59
CA SER A 87 -8.86 14.56 4.73
C SER A 87 -9.12 13.07 4.97
N ALA A 88 -10.32 12.72 5.43
CA ALA A 88 -10.80 11.37 5.65
C ALA A 88 -9.77 10.48 6.38
N ARG A 89 -9.23 11.01 7.48
CA ARG A 89 -8.25 10.33 8.33
C ARG A 89 -8.92 9.45 9.39
N GLY A 90 -8.16 8.52 9.97
CA GLY A 90 -8.63 7.68 11.06
C GLY A 90 -9.59 6.56 10.65
N ILE A 91 -9.67 6.22 9.36
CA ILE A 91 -10.60 5.19 8.85
C ILE A 91 -10.25 3.81 9.39
N ARG A 92 -8.96 3.47 9.40
CA ARG A 92 -8.46 2.19 9.89
C ARG A 92 -7.28 2.44 10.82
N THR A 93 -7.41 1.98 12.06
CA THR A 93 -6.37 2.12 13.07
C THR A 93 -5.98 0.76 13.63
N SER A 94 -4.71 0.58 13.99
CA SER A 94 -4.26 -0.61 14.70
C SER A 94 -4.64 -0.55 16.18
N ALA A 95 -4.59 -1.68 16.86
CA ALA A 95 -4.78 -1.73 18.31
C ALA A 95 -3.72 -0.93 19.09
N LEU A 96 -2.58 -0.65 18.47
CA LEU A 96 -1.48 0.12 19.05
C LEU A 96 -1.58 1.63 18.76
N HIS A 97 -2.52 2.07 17.94
CA HIS A 97 -2.61 3.46 17.45
C HIS A 97 -2.47 4.50 18.57
N ASN A 98 -3.26 4.39 19.63
CA ASN A 98 -3.23 5.35 20.73
C ASN A 98 -1.92 5.31 21.52
N CYS A 99 -1.29 4.14 21.65
CA CYS A 99 0.03 4.03 22.28
C CYS A 99 1.10 4.72 21.43
N LEU A 100 1.07 4.49 20.12
CA LEU A 100 2.01 5.11 19.19
C LEU A 100 1.81 6.63 19.11
N ASP A 101 0.56 7.10 19.14
CA ASP A 101 0.24 8.53 19.22
C ASP A 101 0.83 9.18 20.48
N SER A 102 0.69 8.52 21.64
CA SER A 102 1.25 9.03 22.90
C SER A 102 2.78 9.11 22.90
N GLU A 103 3.45 8.27 22.10
CA GLU A 103 4.90 8.28 21.89
C GLU A 103 5.36 9.31 20.84
N GLY A 104 4.43 10.08 20.28
CA GLY A 104 4.74 11.16 19.34
C GLY A 104 4.68 10.75 17.87
N ALA A 105 4.02 9.64 17.54
CA ALA A 105 3.86 9.21 16.15
C ALA A 105 3.22 10.31 15.28
N VAL A 106 3.79 10.50 14.10
CA VAL A 106 3.20 11.31 13.02
C VAL A 106 2.76 10.34 11.94
N PHE A 107 1.44 10.22 11.82
CA PHE A 107 0.84 9.21 10.97
C PHE A 107 0.74 9.65 9.52
N GLY A 108 0.91 8.67 8.61
CA GLY A 108 0.51 8.75 7.21
C GLY A 108 -0.59 7.72 6.93
N GLU A 109 -1.26 7.88 5.81
CA GLU A 109 -2.35 6.98 5.41
C GLU A 109 -1.90 6.06 4.27
N THR A 110 -2.17 4.77 4.41
CA THR A 110 -1.98 3.78 3.35
C THR A 110 -3.16 2.82 3.34
N ALA A 111 -3.94 2.81 2.26
CA ALA A 111 -5.15 2.00 2.12
C ALA A 111 -6.12 2.17 3.31
N GLY A 112 -6.28 3.40 3.77
CA GLY A 112 -7.09 3.78 4.93
C GLY A 112 -6.43 3.52 6.30
N TRP A 113 -5.33 2.80 6.35
CA TRP A 113 -4.60 2.57 7.59
C TRP A 113 -3.76 3.76 8.02
N GLU A 114 -3.95 4.19 9.28
CA GLU A 114 -3.03 5.11 9.94
C GLU A 114 -1.75 4.36 10.31
N ARG A 115 -0.63 4.74 9.70
CA ARG A 115 0.68 4.14 9.95
C ARG A 115 1.66 5.20 10.42
N PRO A 116 2.42 4.97 11.51
CA PRO A 116 3.44 5.92 11.94
C PRO A 116 4.55 5.98 10.89
N ASN A 117 4.80 7.17 10.35
CA ASN A 117 5.88 7.39 9.39
C ASN A 117 7.17 7.88 10.07
N TRP A 118 7.04 8.61 11.16
CA TRP A 118 8.14 9.09 11.98
C TRP A 118 7.62 9.51 13.36
N TYR A 119 8.52 9.75 14.30
CA TYR A 119 8.15 10.15 15.66
C TYR A 119 8.71 11.53 16.00
N ALA A 120 7.83 12.45 16.38
CA ALA A 120 8.19 13.78 16.82
C ALA A 120 8.79 13.73 18.24
N LYS A 121 9.87 14.48 18.46
CA LYS A 121 10.44 14.67 19.79
C LYS A 121 9.56 15.57 20.64
N LYS A 122 9.73 15.50 21.96
CA LYS A 122 9.00 16.39 22.88
C LYS A 122 9.22 17.85 22.52
N GLY A 123 8.12 18.57 22.25
CA GLY A 123 8.14 19.97 21.85
C GLY A 123 8.35 20.23 20.36
N GLN A 124 8.43 19.20 19.55
CA GLN A 124 8.43 19.27 18.10
C GLN A 124 7.00 19.19 17.56
N ASP A 125 6.67 20.02 16.57
CA ASP A 125 5.36 19.96 15.90
C ASP A 125 5.21 18.68 15.10
N ARG A 126 4.01 18.07 15.18
CA ARG A 126 3.64 16.81 14.51
C ARG A 126 3.05 17.10 13.13
N VAL A 127 3.80 17.77 12.27
CA VAL A 127 3.37 18.18 10.93
C VAL A 127 4.39 17.77 9.89
N TYR A 128 3.93 17.59 8.65
CA TYR A 128 4.81 17.36 7.51
C TYR A 128 5.20 18.70 6.87
N GLU A 129 6.47 19.05 6.92
CA GLU A 129 7.03 20.16 6.19
C GLU A 129 7.83 19.62 4.99
N TYR A 130 7.19 19.70 3.83
CA TYR A 130 7.78 19.21 2.58
C TYR A 130 8.83 20.17 2.04
N SER A 131 9.95 19.63 1.58
CA SER A 131 11.07 20.42 1.07
C SER A 131 11.82 19.65 -0.02
N TYR A 132 12.39 20.36 -0.97
CA TYR A 132 13.37 19.80 -1.93
C TYR A 132 14.70 19.41 -1.26
N GLY A 133 15.02 20.00 -0.12
CA GLY A 133 16.17 19.67 0.70
C GLY A 133 15.85 18.56 1.71
N LYS A 134 16.24 18.77 2.95
CA LYS A 134 15.90 17.86 4.05
C LYS A 134 14.54 18.26 4.64
N GLN A 135 13.65 17.30 4.79
CA GLN A 135 12.37 17.48 5.46
C GLN A 135 12.55 17.63 6.97
N ASN A 136 11.55 18.20 7.65
CA ASN A 136 11.63 18.42 9.10
C ASN A 136 11.78 17.12 9.92
N TRP A 137 11.34 15.97 9.40
CA TRP A 137 11.46 14.64 10.04
C TRP A 137 12.76 13.91 9.73
N HIS A 138 13.65 14.43 8.86
CA HIS A 138 14.86 13.72 8.43
C HIS A 138 15.77 13.33 9.60
N THR A 139 15.99 14.22 10.56
CA THR A 139 16.82 13.95 11.74
C THR A 139 16.19 12.90 12.65
N ASN A 140 14.85 12.89 12.77
CA ASN A 140 14.12 11.90 13.56
C ASN A 140 14.27 10.51 12.92
N MET A 141 14.01 10.41 11.63
CA MET A 141 14.18 9.16 10.86
C MET A 141 15.61 8.60 11.00
N LEU A 142 16.65 9.43 10.89
CA LEU A 142 18.02 8.97 11.05
C LEU A 142 18.27 8.44 12.47
N ALA A 143 17.72 9.09 13.50
CA ALA A 143 17.84 8.63 14.89
C ALA A 143 17.14 7.29 15.11
N GLU A 144 15.94 7.11 14.53
CA GLU A 144 15.20 5.85 14.58
C GLU A 144 15.96 4.72 13.88
N CYS A 145 16.45 4.96 12.66
CA CYS A 145 17.28 4.00 11.93
C CYS A 145 18.52 3.59 12.73
N LYS A 146 19.19 4.55 13.38
CA LYS A 146 20.35 4.28 14.23
C LYS A 146 19.96 3.42 15.43
N THR A 147 18.87 3.74 16.11
CA THR A 147 18.36 2.99 17.26
C THR A 147 18.06 1.54 16.89
N VAL A 148 17.40 1.31 15.75
CA VAL A 148 17.12 -0.07 15.28
C VAL A 148 18.40 -0.87 15.03
N ARG A 149 19.47 -0.23 14.56
CA ARG A 149 20.75 -0.91 14.29
C ARG A 149 21.58 -1.17 15.54
N GLU A 150 21.50 -0.31 16.53
CA GLU A 150 22.39 -0.32 17.70
C GLU A 150 21.68 -0.81 18.98
N ALA A 151 20.35 -0.87 18.99
CA ALA A 151 19.55 -1.25 20.15
C ALA A 151 18.33 -2.08 19.72
N VAL A 152 17.11 -1.71 20.15
CA VAL A 152 15.89 -2.44 19.90
C VAL A 152 14.87 -1.52 19.21
N GLY A 153 14.19 -2.02 18.16
CA GLY A 153 13.08 -1.36 17.49
C GLY A 153 11.81 -2.22 17.53
N VAL A 154 10.65 -1.55 17.60
CA VAL A 154 9.33 -2.17 17.47
C VAL A 154 8.65 -1.59 16.24
N PHE A 155 8.11 -2.47 15.39
CA PHE A 155 7.42 -2.10 14.18
C PHE A 155 5.97 -2.59 14.23
N ASP A 156 5.01 -1.67 14.16
CA ASP A 156 3.60 -2.03 14.04
C ASP A 156 3.28 -2.45 12.60
N GLN A 157 3.18 -3.75 12.39
CA GLN A 157 2.82 -4.37 11.13
C GLN A 157 1.34 -4.82 11.10
N SER A 158 0.50 -4.30 11.96
CA SER A 158 -0.93 -4.66 12.03
C SER A 158 -1.68 -4.37 10.73
N SER A 159 -1.23 -3.39 9.95
CA SER A 159 -1.83 -3.04 8.66
C SER A 159 -1.50 -4.02 7.52
N PHE A 160 -0.53 -4.90 7.68
CA PHE A 160 -0.20 -5.91 6.67
C PHE A 160 -1.26 -7.01 6.66
N ALA A 161 -1.57 -7.57 5.50
CA ALA A 161 -2.46 -8.72 5.39
C ALA A 161 -1.83 -9.96 6.06
N LYS A 162 -2.66 -10.78 6.69
CA LYS A 162 -2.28 -12.08 7.28
C LYS A 162 -3.19 -13.15 6.71
N PHE A 163 -2.58 -14.19 6.20
CA PHE A 163 -3.27 -15.34 5.64
C PHE A 163 -2.82 -16.62 6.36
N SER A 164 -3.74 -17.54 6.56
CA SER A 164 -3.44 -18.90 7.01
C SER A 164 -3.69 -19.85 5.85
N VAL A 165 -2.68 -20.59 5.47
CA VAL A 165 -2.79 -21.65 4.46
C VAL A 165 -2.64 -22.98 5.16
N THR A 166 -3.67 -23.84 5.10
CA THR A 166 -3.73 -25.11 5.81
C THR A 166 -3.94 -26.26 4.85
N GLY A 167 -3.43 -27.42 5.20
CA GLY A 167 -3.58 -28.66 4.43
C GLY A 167 -2.23 -29.36 4.23
N THR A 168 -2.29 -30.65 3.94
CA THR A 168 -1.10 -31.52 3.78
C THR A 168 -0.21 -31.11 2.61
N GLU A 169 -0.77 -30.41 1.62
CA GLU A 169 -0.07 -29.96 0.41
C GLU A 169 0.38 -28.49 0.49
N ALA A 170 0.13 -27.78 1.61
CA ALA A 170 0.43 -26.35 1.72
C ALA A 170 1.88 -26.01 1.34
N LEU A 171 2.83 -26.71 1.91
CA LEU A 171 4.26 -26.54 1.60
C LEU A 171 4.57 -26.83 0.12
N LYS A 172 4.02 -27.90 -0.42
CA LYS A 172 4.23 -28.32 -1.81
C LYS A 172 3.70 -27.29 -2.82
N VAL A 173 2.63 -26.59 -2.47
CA VAL A 173 2.05 -25.52 -3.30
C VAL A 173 2.84 -24.22 -3.15
N LEU A 174 3.23 -23.85 -1.94
CA LEU A 174 3.83 -22.55 -1.67
C LEU A 174 5.34 -22.50 -2.00
N ASN A 175 6.07 -23.60 -1.78
CA ASN A 175 7.52 -23.60 -1.99
C ASN A 175 7.94 -23.30 -3.45
N PRO A 176 7.30 -23.88 -4.49
CA PRO A 176 7.69 -23.62 -5.88
C PRO A 176 7.45 -22.20 -6.37
N ILE A 177 6.52 -21.46 -5.77
CA ILE A 177 6.21 -20.07 -6.12
C ILE A 177 7.02 -19.07 -5.31
N SER A 178 7.68 -19.51 -4.25
CA SER A 178 8.52 -18.70 -3.38
C SER A 178 9.94 -18.59 -3.93
N ALA A 179 10.51 -17.40 -3.90
CA ALA A 179 11.89 -17.16 -4.35
C ALA A 179 12.93 -17.78 -3.41
N ASN A 180 12.59 -17.95 -2.12
CA ASN A 180 13.43 -18.60 -1.13
C ASN A 180 12.83 -19.95 -0.72
N GLU A 181 13.69 -20.89 -0.30
CA GLU A 181 13.27 -22.16 0.31
C GLU A 181 12.50 -21.91 1.61
N ILE A 182 11.26 -22.39 1.67
CA ILE A 182 10.38 -22.24 2.83
C ILE A 182 10.16 -23.55 3.61
N ASP A 183 10.75 -24.65 3.16
CA ASP A 183 10.78 -25.91 3.92
C ASP A 183 11.84 -25.81 5.02
N VAL A 184 11.46 -25.20 6.10
CA VAL A 184 12.31 -24.93 7.26
C VAL A 184 11.64 -25.39 8.54
N GLU A 185 12.40 -25.50 9.61
CA GLU A 185 11.86 -25.90 10.92
C GLU A 185 10.71 -24.96 11.36
N PRO A 186 9.62 -25.51 11.90
CA PRO A 186 8.49 -24.72 12.40
C PRO A 186 8.90 -23.63 13.38
N GLY A 187 8.34 -22.45 13.19
CA GLY A 187 8.66 -21.25 13.99
C GLY A 187 9.81 -20.40 13.43
N ARG A 188 10.42 -20.84 12.33
CA ARG A 188 11.40 -20.04 11.60
C ARG A 188 10.71 -19.23 10.49
N GLY A 189 10.68 -17.90 10.61
CA GLY A 189 10.18 -17.02 9.56
C GLY A 189 11.12 -16.93 8.37
N VAL A 190 10.60 -17.06 7.16
CA VAL A 190 11.32 -16.89 5.90
C VAL A 190 10.75 -15.70 5.15
N TYR A 191 11.54 -14.64 5.00
CA TYR A 191 11.19 -13.53 4.13
C TYR A 191 11.44 -13.93 2.68
N THR A 192 10.45 -13.78 1.82
CA THR A 192 10.48 -14.23 0.43
C THR A 192 9.55 -13.40 -0.46
N GLN A 193 9.68 -13.59 -1.75
CA GLN A 193 8.76 -13.07 -2.76
C GLN A 193 8.06 -14.22 -3.48
N TRP A 194 6.81 -14.04 -3.83
CA TRP A 194 6.14 -14.87 -4.81
C TRP A 194 6.30 -14.25 -6.19
N LEU A 195 6.66 -15.08 -7.14
CA LEU A 195 7.00 -14.67 -8.49
C LEU A 195 5.99 -15.20 -9.50
N ASN A 196 5.68 -14.39 -10.51
CA ASN A 196 4.95 -14.86 -11.67
C ASN A 196 5.87 -15.58 -12.66
N ASN A 197 5.29 -16.16 -13.73
CA ASN A 197 6.01 -16.91 -14.75
C ASN A 197 7.04 -16.08 -15.55
N ARG A 198 7.02 -14.74 -15.41
CA ARG A 198 7.97 -13.81 -16.05
C ARG A 198 9.07 -13.36 -15.07
N GLY A 199 9.05 -13.86 -13.83
CA GLY A 199 9.97 -13.45 -12.77
C GLY A 199 9.60 -12.12 -12.08
N GLY A 200 8.43 -11.56 -12.38
CA GLY A 200 7.91 -10.37 -11.67
C GLY A 200 7.42 -10.73 -10.27
N ILE A 201 7.54 -9.79 -9.34
CA ILE A 201 7.08 -9.95 -7.95
C ILE A 201 5.57 -9.73 -7.90
N GLU A 202 4.82 -10.76 -7.48
CA GLU A 202 3.38 -10.68 -7.22
C GLU A 202 3.06 -10.39 -5.75
N ALA A 203 3.90 -10.88 -4.85
CA ALA A 203 3.76 -10.61 -3.43
C ALA A 203 5.12 -10.57 -2.73
N ASP A 204 5.24 -9.71 -1.74
CA ASP A 204 6.38 -9.59 -0.84
C ASP A 204 5.90 -9.91 0.57
N LEU A 205 6.46 -10.95 1.19
CA LEU A 205 5.86 -11.55 2.38
C LEU A 205 6.87 -12.30 3.26
N THR A 206 6.41 -12.62 4.47
CA THR A 206 7.11 -13.54 5.36
C THR A 206 6.21 -14.76 5.61
N ILE A 207 6.76 -15.96 5.46
CA ILE A 207 6.11 -17.24 5.72
C ILE A 207 6.70 -17.80 7.02
N ASN A 208 5.82 -18.27 7.93
CA ASN A 208 6.18 -18.90 9.20
C ASN A 208 5.64 -20.33 9.25
#